data_d6b031448a39c2fefd1927fd9cbb40ba
#
_entry.id   d6b031448a39c2fefd1927fd9cbb40ba
#
_cell.length_a   1.000
_cell.length_b   1.000
_cell.length_c   1.000
_cell.angle_alpha   90.00
_cell.angle_beta   90.00
_cell.angle_gamma   90.00
#
_symmetry.space_group_name_H-M   'P 1'
#
loop_
_entity.id
_entity.type
_entity.pdbx_description
1 polymer ?
#
loop_
_entity_poly.entity_id
_entity_poly.type
_entity_poly.pdbx_seq_one_letter_code
_entity_poly.pdbx_strand_id
1 'polypeptide(L)'
;LPGKAFCQRHGFFLFRSQVLEAKNYKVVRGREVHDEKLERNKDYLRRKIGVQQKYLDQYLTNDLIRGKIDEVLLLQDGSMAPLDYKFAQYNEKIYETYRTQLYCYAWLIEQNFGKPVNKGFLVYTRSQNKLVEVPILESDKREVETCAKQIYEIIDKNYFPKATKYRKRCLDCTYRNICVQ
;
A
#
# COMPACT_ATOMS: atom_id res chain seq x y z
N LEU A 1 13.13 -2.76 10.19
CA LEU A 1 12.49 -3.36 11.39
C LEU A 1 10.97 -3.33 11.21
N PRO A 2 10.27 -4.50 11.13
CA PRO A 2 8.82 -4.57 10.86
C PRO A 2 7.94 -3.80 11.86
N GLY A 3 8.47 -3.44 13.01
CA GLY A 3 7.74 -2.74 14.08
C GLY A 3 7.44 -1.26 13.87
N LYS A 4 7.94 -0.61 12.80
CA LYS A 4 7.72 0.85 12.63
C LYS A 4 6.47 1.20 11.85
N ALA A 5 6.05 0.39 10.88
CA ALA A 5 4.90 0.68 10.02
C ALA A 5 3.58 0.14 10.55
N PHE A 6 3.58 -0.92 11.34
CA PHE A 6 2.38 -1.64 11.74
C PHE A 6 2.25 -1.82 13.26
N CYS A 7 1.03 -1.73 13.79
CA CYS A 7 0.70 -2.08 15.15
C CYS A 7 -0.03 -3.43 15.16
N GLN A 8 0.57 -4.47 15.70
CA GLN A 8 0.00 -5.81 15.74
C GLN A 8 -1.36 -5.88 16.44
N ARG A 9 -1.58 -5.09 17.51
CA ARG A 9 -2.91 -4.97 18.15
C ARG A 9 -3.95 -4.32 17.25
N HIS A 10 -3.58 -3.33 16.45
CA HIS A 10 -4.48 -2.76 15.46
C HIS A 10 -4.95 -3.83 14.47
N GLY A 11 -4.03 -4.64 13.95
CA GLY A 11 -4.37 -5.78 13.10
C GLY A 11 -5.28 -6.79 13.79
N PHE A 12 -4.99 -7.16 15.04
CA PHE A 12 -5.83 -8.06 15.83
C PHE A 12 -7.27 -7.53 15.92
N PHE A 13 -7.47 -6.27 16.29
CA PHE A 13 -8.81 -5.69 16.38
C PHE A 13 -9.49 -5.54 15.03
N LEU A 14 -8.76 -5.18 13.98
CA LEU A 14 -9.29 -5.06 12.62
C LEU A 14 -9.95 -6.37 12.15
N PHE A 15 -9.35 -7.51 12.46
CA PHE A 15 -9.87 -8.82 12.06
C PHE A 15 -10.88 -9.42 13.04
N ARG A 16 -10.81 -9.06 14.33
CA ARG A 16 -11.64 -9.66 15.38
C ARG A 16 -12.82 -8.81 15.81
N SER A 17 -12.72 -7.49 15.72
CA SER A 17 -13.82 -6.61 16.06
C SER A 17 -14.69 -6.33 14.83
N GLN A 18 -16.01 -6.32 15.01
CA GLN A 18 -16.96 -5.86 13.99
C GLN A 18 -17.03 -4.32 13.93
N VAL A 19 -16.13 -3.64 14.62
CA VAL A 19 -16.07 -2.18 14.62
C VAL A 19 -15.54 -1.72 13.28
N LEU A 20 -16.41 -1.12 12.47
CA LEU A 20 -16.04 -0.50 11.21
C LEU A 20 -15.18 0.74 11.46
N GLU A 21 -14.06 0.84 10.79
CA GLU A 21 -13.25 2.06 10.82
C GLU A 21 -14.08 3.25 10.29
N ALA A 22 -14.11 4.33 11.07
CA ALA A 22 -14.74 5.56 10.63
C ALA A 22 -14.00 6.08 9.38
N LYS A 23 -14.73 6.22 8.27
CA LYS A 23 -14.17 6.77 7.03
C LYS A 23 -13.86 8.25 7.21
N ASN A 24 -12.58 8.61 7.24
CA ASN A 24 -12.16 10.00 7.28
C ASN A 24 -12.49 10.67 5.93
N TYR A 25 -12.93 11.96 5.96
CA TYR A 25 -13.19 12.78 4.76
C TYR A 25 -12.07 12.69 3.71
N LYS A 26 -10.80 12.69 4.14
CA LYS A 26 -9.65 12.55 3.23
C LYS A 26 -9.65 11.24 2.45
N VAL A 27 -10.13 10.16 3.04
CA VAL A 27 -10.25 8.83 2.39
C VAL A 27 -11.37 8.83 1.38
N VAL A 28 -12.52 9.43 1.71
CA VAL A 28 -13.67 9.53 0.80
C VAL A 28 -13.30 10.41 -0.39
N ARG A 29 -12.76 11.61 -0.16
CA ARG A 29 -12.35 12.53 -1.22
C ARG A 29 -11.22 11.97 -2.08
N GLY A 30 -10.31 11.18 -1.48
CA GLY A 30 -9.27 10.48 -2.22
C GLY A 30 -9.83 9.51 -3.25
N ARG A 31 -10.91 8.78 -2.92
CA ARG A 31 -11.59 7.85 -3.83
C ARG A 31 -12.29 8.58 -4.98
N GLU A 32 -13.04 9.64 -4.70
CA GLU A 32 -13.70 10.45 -5.72
C GLU A 32 -12.71 11.02 -6.75
N VAL A 33 -11.59 11.59 -6.26
CA VAL A 33 -10.51 12.11 -7.12
C VAL A 33 -9.83 11.00 -7.92
N HIS A 34 -9.74 9.79 -7.36
CA HIS A 34 -9.22 8.63 -8.06
C HIS A 34 -10.10 8.26 -9.25
N ASP A 35 -11.42 8.17 -9.03
CA ASP A 35 -12.39 7.80 -10.08
C ASP A 35 -12.45 8.85 -11.20
N GLU A 36 -12.47 10.15 -10.89
CA GLU A 36 -12.43 11.25 -11.87
C GLU A 36 -11.15 11.27 -12.72
N LYS A 37 -10.01 10.81 -12.17
CA LYS A 37 -8.70 10.86 -12.85
C LYS A 37 -8.38 9.64 -13.68
N LEU A 38 -9.05 8.53 -13.46
CA LEU A 38 -8.95 7.36 -14.35
C LEU A 38 -9.32 7.72 -15.79
N GLU A 39 -10.16 8.71 -15.99
CA GLU A 39 -10.65 9.14 -17.29
C GLU A 39 -9.81 10.22 -17.99
N ARG A 40 -9.03 11.05 -17.25
CA ARG A 40 -8.30 12.20 -17.82
C ARG A 40 -6.81 11.93 -18.01
N ASN A 41 -6.43 11.70 -19.27
CA ASN A 41 -5.11 11.95 -19.93
C ASN A 41 -3.83 11.65 -19.09
N LYS A 42 -3.60 10.38 -18.78
CA LYS A 42 -2.44 9.90 -18.04
C LYS A 42 -1.28 9.42 -18.94
N ASP A 43 -1.47 9.48 -20.26
CA ASP A 43 -0.52 8.91 -21.22
C ASP A 43 0.83 9.64 -21.25
N TYR A 44 0.87 10.93 -20.91
CA TYR A 44 2.11 11.67 -20.84
C TYR A 44 3.07 11.16 -19.75
N LEU A 45 2.56 10.91 -18.55
CA LEU A 45 3.39 10.37 -17.45
C LEU A 45 3.93 8.98 -17.80
N ARG A 46 3.11 8.16 -18.45
CA ARG A 46 3.48 6.79 -18.85
C ARG A 46 4.55 6.76 -19.93
N ARG A 47 4.49 7.67 -20.92
CA ARG A 47 5.54 7.80 -21.94
C ARG A 47 6.90 8.13 -21.31
N LYS A 48 6.91 9.00 -20.31
CA LYS A 48 8.13 9.40 -19.60
C LYS A 48 8.84 8.24 -18.90
N ILE A 49 8.11 7.24 -18.45
CA ILE A 49 8.66 6.09 -17.71
C ILE A 49 8.78 4.82 -18.54
N GLY A 50 8.57 4.89 -19.85
CA GLY A 50 8.77 3.76 -20.76
C GLY A 50 7.75 2.64 -20.57
N VAL A 51 6.45 2.97 -20.45
CA VAL A 51 5.38 1.97 -20.33
C VAL A 51 5.03 1.41 -21.69
N GLN A 52 5.10 0.08 -21.84
CA GLN A 52 4.60 -0.65 -23.00
C GLN A 52 3.11 -0.95 -22.90
N GLN A 53 2.68 -1.44 -21.74
CA GLN A 53 1.29 -1.84 -21.50
C GLN A 53 0.90 -1.48 -20.07
N LYS A 54 -0.38 -1.19 -19.87
CA LYS A 54 -0.97 -0.91 -18.57
C LYS A 54 -2.19 -1.79 -18.33
N TYR A 55 -2.35 -2.19 -17.09
CA TYR A 55 -3.53 -2.88 -16.59
C TYR A 55 -4.13 -2.01 -15.48
N LEU A 56 -5.37 -1.58 -15.64
CA LEU A 56 -6.06 -0.69 -14.70
C LEU A 56 -6.84 -1.50 -13.68
N ASP A 57 -6.96 -0.97 -12.44
CA ASP A 57 -7.85 -1.49 -11.41
C ASP A 57 -7.67 -3.00 -11.12
N GLN A 58 -6.44 -3.46 -11.08
CA GLN A 58 -6.16 -4.89 -10.92
C GLN A 58 -6.37 -5.34 -9.48
N TYR A 59 -7.28 -6.29 -9.29
CA TYR A 59 -7.44 -6.99 -8.02
C TYR A 59 -6.56 -8.24 -8.03
N LEU A 60 -5.49 -8.20 -7.25
CA LEU A 60 -4.52 -9.30 -7.14
C LEU A 60 -4.55 -9.92 -5.75
N THR A 61 -4.27 -11.21 -5.70
CA THR A 61 -4.28 -11.98 -4.46
C THR A 61 -3.16 -13.01 -4.46
N ASN A 62 -2.72 -13.36 -3.25
CA ASN A 62 -1.95 -14.57 -2.97
C ASN A 62 -2.48 -15.22 -1.69
N ASP A 63 -1.79 -16.22 -1.13
CA ASP A 63 -2.22 -16.97 0.04
C ASP A 63 -2.33 -16.11 1.32
N LEU A 64 -1.64 -14.97 1.39
CA LEU A 64 -1.50 -14.17 2.60
C LEU A 64 -2.12 -12.77 2.51
N ILE A 65 -2.07 -12.16 1.32
CA ILE A 65 -2.58 -10.79 1.13
C ILE A 65 -3.39 -10.67 -0.16
N ARG A 66 -4.19 -9.63 -0.21
CA ARG A 66 -4.93 -9.21 -1.40
C ARG A 66 -4.93 -7.70 -1.50
N GLY A 67 -5.02 -7.17 -2.71
CA GLY A 67 -5.06 -5.73 -2.92
C GLY A 67 -5.61 -5.35 -4.27
N LYS A 68 -6.21 -4.16 -4.34
CA LYS A 68 -6.59 -3.50 -5.58
C LYS A 68 -5.50 -2.49 -5.90
N ILE A 69 -4.89 -2.63 -7.07
CA ILE A 69 -3.80 -1.79 -7.55
C ILE A 69 -4.35 -0.86 -8.62
N ASP A 70 -4.12 0.43 -8.49
CA ASP A 70 -4.64 1.44 -9.40
C ASP A 70 -4.17 1.18 -10.85
N GLU A 71 -2.87 1.02 -11.03
CA GLU A 71 -2.28 0.63 -12.31
C GLU A 71 -1.12 -0.35 -12.11
N VAL A 72 -1.12 -1.40 -12.90
CA VAL A 72 0.02 -2.29 -13.08
C VAL A 72 0.62 -2.01 -14.45
N LEU A 73 1.90 -1.63 -14.49
CA LEU A 73 2.60 -1.21 -15.69
C LEU A 73 3.57 -2.29 -16.15
N LEU A 74 3.55 -2.64 -17.44
CA LEU A 74 4.62 -3.38 -18.10
C LEU A 74 5.60 -2.38 -18.70
N LEU A 75 6.86 -2.42 -18.31
CA LEU A 75 7.91 -1.52 -18.76
C LEU A 75 8.66 -2.08 -19.98
N GLN A 76 9.39 -1.19 -20.69
CA GLN A 76 10.16 -1.57 -21.89
C GLN A 76 11.28 -2.57 -21.60
N ASP A 77 11.80 -2.62 -20.39
CA ASP A 77 12.81 -3.58 -19.93
C ASP A 77 12.23 -4.96 -19.58
N GLY A 78 10.93 -5.17 -19.77
CA GLY A 78 10.22 -6.40 -19.47
C GLY A 78 9.83 -6.58 -18.01
N SER A 79 10.25 -5.68 -17.11
CA SER A 79 9.82 -5.65 -15.72
C SER A 79 8.42 -5.07 -15.58
N MET A 80 7.81 -5.27 -14.40
CA MET A 80 6.53 -4.64 -14.07
C MET A 80 6.69 -3.65 -12.91
N ALA A 81 5.74 -2.72 -12.82
CA ALA A 81 5.73 -1.73 -11.74
C ALA A 81 4.31 -1.38 -11.30
N PRO A 82 4.00 -1.30 -10.01
CA PRO A 82 2.78 -0.68 -9.51
C PRO A 82 2.86 0.84 -9.64
N LEU A 83 1.74 1.48 -9.99
CA LEU A 83 1.54 2.91 -9.89
C LEU A 83 0.30 3.18 -9.04
N ASP A 84 0.44 4.09 -8.07
CA ASP A 84 -0.61 4.41 -7.10
C ASP A 84 -0.79 5.93 -6.98
N TYR A 85 -2.04 6.38 -6.93
CA TYR A 85 -2.39 7.79 -6.84
C TYR A 85 -2.63 8.23 -5.40
N LYS A 86 -1.95 9.30 -4.98
CA LYS A 86 -2.08 9.88 -3.64
C LYS A 86 -2.72 11.26 -3.69
N PHE A 87 -3.87 11.43 -3.03
CA PHE A 87 -4.48 12.73 -2.82
C PHE A 87 -3.74 13.50 -1.70
N ALA A 88 -2.50 13.87 -2.00
CA ALA A 88 -1.58 14.54 -1.08
C ALA A 88 -0.66 15.51 -1.82
N GLN A 89 -0.08 16.46 -1.07
CA GLN A 89 1.07 17.23 -1.54
C GLN A 89 2.36 16.44 -1.32
N TYR A 90 3.28 16.56 -2.27
CA TYR A 90 4.63 16.02 -2.14
C TYR A 90 5.53 17.01 -1.42
N ASN A 91 6.02 16.66 -0.24
CA ASN A 91 6.91 17.48 0.58
C ASN A 91 8.30 16.84 0.68
N GLU A 92 8.87 16.43 -0.47
CA GLU A 92 10.20 15.80 -0.59
C GLU A 92 10.41 14.55 0.28
N LYS A 93 9.35 14.06 0.91
CA LYS A 93 9.35 12.88 1.78
C LYS A 93 8.26 11.91 1.37
N ILE A 94 8.63 10.67 1.18
CA ILE A 94 7.69 9.57 0.96
C ILE A 94 7.38 8.94 2.33
N TYR A 95 6.10 8.89 2.68
CA TYR A 95 5.66 8.22 3.90
C TYR A 95 5.92 6.72 3.83
N GLU A 96 6.33 6.15 4.96
CA GLU A 96 6.61 4.71 5.07
C GLU A 96 5.41 3.84 4.69
N THR A 97 4.19 4.26 5.03
CA THR A 97 2.96 3.57 4.64
C THR A 97 2.77 3.49 3.13
N TYR A 98 3.20 4.51 2.37
CA TYR A 98 3.12 4.49 0.90
C TYR A 98 4.16 3.55 0.29
N ARG A 99 5.38 3.51 0.86
CA ARG A 99 6.41 2.55 0.47
C ARG A 99 5.95 1.12 0.71
N THR A 100 5.49 0.83 1.93
CA THR A 100 4.99 -0.50 2.31
C THR A 100 3.85 -0.95 1.39
N GLN A 101 2.94 -0.06 1.00
CA GLN A 101 1.87 -0.36 0.06
C GLN A 101 2.43 -0.78 -1.31
N LEU A 102 3.40 -0.03 -1.84
CA LEU A 102 4.07 -0.40 -3.10
C LEU A 102 4.83 -1.74 -3.01
N TYR A 103 5.43 -2.04 -1.86
CA TYR A 103 6.11 -3.32 -1.62
C TYR A 103 5.14 -4.50 -1.61
N CYS A 104 3.97 -4.33 -0.97
CA CYS A 104 2.88 -5.31 -1.04
C CYS A 104 2.39 -5.51 -2.48
N TYR A 105 2.22 -4.43 -3.23
CA TYR A 105 1.82 -4.49 -4.63
C TYR A 105 2.85 -5.17 -5.51
N ALA A 106 4.14 -4.88 -5.31
CA ALA A 106 5.23 -5.53 -6.02
C ALA A 106 5.22 -7.04 -5.82
N TRP A 107 5.08 -7.48 -4.57
CA TRP A 107 4.99 -8.89 -4.24
C TRP A 107 3.77 -9.57 -4.91
N LEU A 108 2.59 -8.93 -4.88
CA LEU A 108 1.40 -9.43 -5.57
C LEU A 108 1.62 -9.52 -7.08
N ILE A 109 2.19 -8.48 -7.71
CA ILE A 109 2.44 -8.46 -9.15
C ILE A 109 3.38 -9.60 -9.55
N GLU A 110 4.48 -9.79 -8.83
CA GLU A 110 5.44 -10.86 -9.14
C GLU A 110 4.79 -12.23 -9.10
N GLN A 111 3.96 -12.49 -8.10
CA GLN A 111 3.31 -13.80 -7.96
C GLN A 111 2.19 -14.03 -8.99
N ASN A 112 1.50 -12.98 -9.43
CA ASN A 112 0.39 -13.13 -10.38
C ASN A 112 0.84 -13.07 -11.86
N PHE A 113 1.91 -12.31 -12.17
CA PHE A 113 2.37 -12.10 -13.55
C PHE A 113 3.68 -12.81 -13.86
N GLY A 114 4.42 -13.32 -12.86
CA GLY A 114 5.71 -13.98 -13.05
C GLY A 114 6.81 -13.05 -13.59
N LYS A 115 6.69 -11.74 -13.38
CA LYS A 115 7.65 -10.74 -13.87
C LYS A 115 8.26 -9.95 -12.71
N PRO A 116 9.56 -9.59 -12.78
CA PRO A 116 10.25 -8.89 -11.71
C PRO A 116 9.70 -7.48 -11.53
N VAL A 117 9.67 -7.00 -10.27
CA VAL A 117 9.28 -5.65 -9.88
C VAL A 117 10.38 -5.02 -9.03
N ASN A 118 11.14 -4.10 -9.63
CA ASN A 118 12.30 -3.45 -9.00
C ASN A 118 12.01 -2.01 -8.60
N LYS A 119 10.87 -1.46 -9.00
CA LYS A 119 10.43 -0.10 -8.70
C LYS A 119 8.92 0.01 -8.73
N GLY A 120 8.41 1.07 -8.09
CA GLY A 120 7.01 1.46 -8.15
C GLY A 120 6.89 2.96 -8.27
N PHE A 121 5.69 3.46 -8.56
CA PHE A 121 5.44 4.86 -8.80
C PHE A 121 4.32 5.39 -7.91
N LEU A 122 4.53 6.59 -7.37
CA LEU A 122 3.51 7.37 -6.68
C LEU A 122 3.21 8.63 -7.47
N VAL A 123 1.93 8.92 -7.66
CA VAL A 123 1.46 10.17 -8.29
C VAL A 123 0.78 11.04 -7.26
N TYR A 124 1.40 12.17 -6.91
CA TYR A 124 0.88 13.14 -5.96
C TYR A 124 -0.05 14.12 -6.64
N THR A 125 -1.35 13.91 -6.51
CA THR A 125 -2.36 14.66 -7.28
C THR A 125 -2.51 16.11 -6.86
N ARG A 126 -2.16 16.46 -5.62
CA ARG A 126 -2.16 17.85 -5.13
C ARG A 126 -0.85 18.60 -5.41
N SER A 127 0.11 17.95 -6.07
CA SER A 127 1.36 18.55 -6.56
C SER A 127 1.44 18.42 -8.09
N GLN A 128 0.42 18.86 -8.79
CA GLN A 128 0.33 18.86 -10.27
C GLN A 128 0.62 17.48 -10.88
N ASN A 129 0.13 16.41 -10.22
CA ASN A 129 0.38 15.02 -10.59
C ASN A 129 1.88 14.68 -10.61
N LYS A 130 2.64 15.19 -9.64
CA LYS A 130 4.07 14.87 -9.53
C LYS A 130 4.27 13.37 -9.40
N LEU A 131 5.00 12.82 -10.37
CA LEU A 131 5.42 11.42 -10.38
C LEU A 131 6.69 11.27 -9.55
N VAL A 132 6.69 10.28 -8.66
CA VAL A 132 7.85 9.92 -7.82
C VAL A 132 8.12 8.44 -7.97
N GLU A 133 9.32 8.09 -8.41
CA GLU A 133 9.79 6.71 -8.47
C GLU A 133 10.27 6.26 -7.08
N VAL A 134 9.94 5.04 -6.71
CA VAL A 134 10.33 4.39 -5.47
C VAL A 134 11.05 3.09 -5.82
N PRO A 135 12.34 2.94 -5.50
CA PRO A 135 13.03 1.67 -5.68
C PRO A 135 12.43 0.62 -4.74
N ILE A 136 12.37 -0.62 -5.21
CA ILE A 136 11.85 -1.79 -4.47
C ILE A 136 12.90 -2.88 -4.52
N LEU A 137 13.42 -3.23 -3.36
CA LEU A 137 14.44 -4.27 -3.22
C LEU A 137 13.79 -5.61 -2.83
N GLU A 138 14.50 -6.69 -3.05
CA GLU A 138 14.08 -8.01 -2.58
C GLU A 138 13.89 -8.08 -1.06
N SER A 139 14.73 -7.33 -0.31
CA SER A 139 14.60 -7.20 1.14
C SER A 139 13.27 -6.58 1.56
N ASP A 140 12.77 -5.59 0.80
CA ASP A 140 11.50 -4.91 1.11
C ASP A 140 10.31 -5.86 0.91
N LYS A 141 10.33 -6.66 -0.15
CA LYS A 141 9.30 -7.68 -0.43
C LYS A 141 9.30 -8.77 0.64
N ARG A 142 10.48 -9.25 1.06
CA ARG A 142 10.60 -10.24 2.17
C ARG A 142 10.12 -9.67 3.50
N GLU A 143 10.33 -8.40 3.76
CA GLU A 143 9.86 -7.75 4.98
C GLU A 143 8.32 -7.73 5.04
N VAL A 144 7.63 -7.37 3.95
CA VAL A 144 6.16 -7.39 3.91
C VAL A 144 5.61 -8.81 3.98
N GLU A 145 6.25 -9.78 3.33
CA GLU A 145 5.88 -11.19 3.44
C GLU A 145 5.98 -11.68 4.89
N THR A 146 7.10 -11.38 5.56
CA THR A 146 7.29 -11.73 6.97
C THR A 146 6.24 -11.09 7.87
N CYS A 147 5.92 -9.81 7.61
CA CYS A 147 4.88 -9.11 8.34
C CYS A 147 3.50 -9.74 8.12
N ALA A 148 3.17 -10.13 6.89
CA ALA A 148 1.91 -10.81 6.58
C ALA A 148 1.79 -12.16 7.30
N LYS A 149 2.85 -12.97 7.31
CA LYS A 149 2.91 -14.23 8.06
C LYS A 149 2.68 -14.01 9.56
N GLN A 150 3.30 -13.00 10.15
CA GLN A 150 3.11 -12.66 11.57
C GLN A 150 1.65 -12.26 11.88
N ILE A 151 1.01 -11.51 10.97
CA ILE A 151 -0.41 -11.16 11.12
C ILE A 151 -1.28 -12.42 11.05
N TYR A 152 -1.01 -13.29 10.09
CA TYR A 152 -1.72 -14.56 9.95
C TYR A 152 -1.60 -15.43 11.21
N GLU A 153 -0.39 -15.55 11.77
CA GLU A 153 -0.16 -16.27 13.03
C GLU A 153 -0.95 -15.69 14.21
N ILE A 154 -1.06 -14.36 14.32
CA ILE A 154 -1.84 -13.69 15.36
C ILE A 154 -3.32 -14.09 15.24
N ILE A 155 -3.83 -14.18 14.00
CA ILE A 155 -5.22 -14.53 13.71
C ILE A 155 -5.47 -16.02 14.00
N ASP A 156 -4.61 -16.89 13.47
CA ASP A 156 -4.73 -18.35 13.56
C ASP A 156 -4.62 -18.82 15.02
N LYS A 157 -3.60 -18.37 15.74
CA LYS A 157 -3.37 -18.74 17.16
C LYS A 157 -4.26 -17.99 18.14
N ASN A 158 -5.16 -17.09 17.66
CA ASN A 158 -5.97 -16.21 18.51
C ASN A 158 -5.16 -15.48 19.61
N TYR A 159 -3.95 -15.07 19.25
CA TYR A 159 -3.00 -14.47 20.17
C TYR A 159 -3.22 -12.96 20.28
N PHE A 160 -3.30 -12.44 21.52
CA PHE A 160 -3.36 -11.00 21.77
C PHE A 160 -1.94 -10.41 21.86
N PRO A 161 -1.50 -9.62 20.85
CA PRO A 161 -0.12 -9.17 20.78
C PRO A 161 0.22 -8.11 21.84
N LYS A 162 1.52 -7.92 22.10
CA LYS A 162 2.01 -6.86 22.98
C LYS A 162 1.67 -5.47 22.41
N ALA A 163 1.48 -4.49 23.29
CA ALA A 163 1.27 -3.10 22.90
C ALA A 163 2.45 -2.55 22.10
N THR A 164 2.15 -1.63 21.17
CA THR A 164 3.21 -0.94 20.41
C THR A 164 4.07 -0.08 21.34
N LYS A 165 5.38 -0.05 21.10
CA LYS A 165 6.30 0.88 21.76
C LYS A 165 6.11 2.34 21.27
N TYR A 166 5.45 2.55 20.15
CA TYR A 166 5.25 3.85 19.51
C TYR A 166 3.91 4.46 19.93
N ARG A 167 3.86 5.05 21.13
CA ARG A 167 2.63 5.62 21.74
C ARG A 167 1.92 6.66 20.86
N LYS A 168 2.64 7.41 20.04
CA LYS A 168 2.04 8.39 19.10
C LYS A 168 1.03 7.76 18.13
N ARG A 169 1.15 6.47 17.82
CA ARG A 169 0.19 5.75 16.96
C ARG A 169 -1.16 5.53 17.64
N CYS A 170 -1.20 5.58 18.97
CA CYS A 170 -2.43 5.38 19.71
C CYS A 170 -3.31 6.63 19.74
N LEU A 171 -2.76 7.81 19.43
CA LEU A 171 -3.51 9.08 19.50
C LEU A 171 -4.68 9.09 18.51
N ASP A 172 -4.45 8.64 17.29
CA ASP A 172 -5.45 8.61 16.20
C ASP A 172 -5.94 7.17 15.89
N CYS A 173 -5.72 6.22 16.81
CA CYS A 173 -6.11 4.84 16.61
C CYS A 173 -7.60 4.62 16.88
N THR A 174 -8.32 4.08 15.91
CA THR A 174 -9.75 3.74 16.01
C THR A 174 -10.05 2.81 17.20
N TYR A 175 -9.11 1.93 17.54
CA TYR A 175 -9.26 0.94 18.62
C TYR A 175 -8.70 1.39 19.97
N ARG A 176 -8.38 2.68 20.13
CA ARG A 176 -7.76 3.22 21.35
C ARG A 176 -8.56 2.90 22.62
N ASN A 177 -9.90 3.01 22.53
CA ASN A 177 -10.79 2.86 23.68
C ASN A 177 -10.97 1.41 24.14
N ILE A 178 -10.70 0.43 23.28
CA ILE A 178 -10.84 -1.00 23.59
C ILE A 178 -9.48 -1.70 23.70
N CYS A 179 -8.42 -1.04 23.28
CA CYS A 179 -7.06 -1.55 23.40
C CYS A 179 -6.51 -1.27 24.80
N VAL A 180 -6.54 -2.25 25.68
CA VAL A 180 -5.90 -2.17 27.00
C VAL A 180 -4.39 -1.96 26.83
N GLN A 181 -3.88 -0.87 27.38
CA GLN A 181 -2.47 -0.49 27.27
C GLN A 181 -1.63 -1.11 28.40
#